data_921349f928bca039c58b219c4051ef1c
#
_entry.id   921349f928bca039c58b219c4051ef1c
#
_cell.length_a   1.000
_cell.length_b   1.000
_cell.length_c   1.000
_cell.angle_alpha   90.00
_cell.angle_beta   90.00
_cell.angle_gamma   90.00
#
_symmetry.space_group_name_H-M   'P 1'
#
loop_
_entity.id
_entity.type
_entity.pdbx_description
1 polymer ?
#
loop_
_entity_poly.entity_id
_entity_poly.type
_entity_poly.pdbx_seq_one_letter_code
_entity_poly.pdbx_strand_id
1 'polypeptide(L)'
;MNLSEFLAFAATRRPLDTEEIGRFMDEMSDSARRITFELNGSYHTPDEVRALLSRLFGYEIDPSVRVFPPFYTDFGRNIAVGKGVFINACCHFQDHGGVTLGDGCQIGHNVVFATLDHGIAPAERRKIGRASCRERV
;
A
#
# COMPACT_ATOMS: atom_id res chain seq x y z
N MET A 1 19.39 0.77 -1.37
CA MET A 1 18.26 1.71 -1.12
C MET A 1 17.52 1.31 0.14
N ASN A 2 17.13 2.26 0.93
CA ASN A 2 16.28 2.05 2.10
C ASN A 2 14.88 2.65 1.87
N LEU A 3 13.94 2.42 2.81
CA LEU A 3 12.56 2.88 2.67
C LEU A 3 12.46 4.41 2.55
N SER A 4 13.19 5.15 3.36
CA SER A 4 13.16 6.62 3.32
C SER A 4 13.65 7.17 1.98
N GLU A 5 14.70 6.60 1.44
CA GLU A 5 15.22 6.95 0.11
C GLU A 5 14.22 6.63 -0.99
N PHE A 6 13.59 5.45 -0.94
CA PHE A 6 12.56 5.09 -1.90
C PHE A 6 11.36 6.05 -1.85
N LEU A 7 10.83 6.33 -0.66
CA LEU A 7 9.68 7.23 -0.51
C LEU A 7 9.99 8.64 -1.00
N ALA A 8 11.19 9.15 -0.72
CA ALA A 8 11.64 10.44 -1.23
C ALA A 8 11.74 10.44 -2.76
N PHE A 9 12.29 9.36 -3.34
CA PHE A 9 12.38 9.25 -4.79
C PHE A 9 11.01 9.14 -5.45
N ALA A 10 10.11 8.29 -4.94
CA ALA A 10 8.75 8.15 -5.45
C ALA A 10 7.97 9.48 -5.43
N ALA A 11 8.18 10.30 -4.41
CA ALA A 11 7.58 11.63 -4.31
C ALA A 11 8.00 12.58 -5.44
N THR A 12 9.13 12.35 -6.09
CA THR A 12 9.57 13.14 -7.25
C THR A 12 8.78 12.87 -8.52
N ARG A 13 8.01 11.78 -8.55
CA ARG A 13 7.27 11.29 -9.72
C ARG A 13 8.13 10.97 -10.93
N ARG A 14 9.42 10.77 -10.74
CA ARG A 14 10.32 10.28 -11.78
C ARG A 14 10.11 8.78 -12.02
N PRO A 15 10.48 8.26 -13.20
CA PRO A 15 10.35 6.82 -13.48
C PRO A 15 11.09 5.97 -12.43
N LEU A 16 10.43 4.90 -11.98
CA LEU A 16 10.96 3.92 -11.02
C LEU A 16 11.65 2.78 -11.78
N ASP A 17 12.57 3.12 -12.68
CA ASP A 17 13.08 2.20 -13.69
C ASP A 17 14.56 1.79 -13.51
N THR A 18 15.17 2.12 -12.37
CA THR A 18 16.51 1.64 -12.06
C THR A 18 16.45 0.22 -11.48
N GLU A 19 17.50 -0.55 -11.73
CA GLU A 19 17.61 -1.92 -11.21
C GLU A 19 17.57 -1.95 -9.67
N GLU A 20 18.17 -0.98 -9.01
CA GLU A 20 18.15 -0.85 -7.55
C GLU A 20 16.74 -0.63 -7.02
N ILE A 21 15.98 0.26 -7.65
CA ILE A 21 14.58 0.53 -7.29
C ILE A 21 13.73 -0.72 -7.51
N GLY A 22 13.89 -1.39 -8.65
CA GLY A 22 13.16 -2.61 -8.95
C GLY A 22 13.38 -3.70 -7.91
N ARG A 23 14.63 -3.96 -7.54
CA ARG A 23 14.96 -4.93 -6.47
C ARG A 23 14.34 -4.55 -5.14
N PHE A 24 14.42 -3.29 -4.76
CA PHE A 24 13.80 -2.82 -3.51
C PHE A 24 12.28 -2.99 -3.52
N MET A 25 11.62 -2.66 -4.63
CA MET A 25 10.17 -2.86 -4.77
C MET A 25 9.78 -4.34 -4.68
N ASP A 26 10.55 -5.24 -5.29
CA ASP A 26 10.31 -6.68 -5.23
C ASP A 26 10.46 -7.22 -3.80
N GLU A 27 11.51 -6.82 -3.09
CA GLU A 27 11.72 -7.20 -1.69
C GLU A 27 10.58 -6.71 -0.78
N MET A 28 10.14 -5.47 -0.98
CA MET A 28 9.03 -4.91 -0.22
C MET A 28 7.71 -5.59 -0.56
N SER A 29 7.47 -5.90 -1.83
CA SER A 29 6.30 -6.64 -2.27
C SER A 29 6.24 -8.05 -1.67
N ASP A 30 7.36 -8.75 -1.64
CA ASP A 30 7.43 -10.08 -1.01
C ASP A 30 7.17 -10.00 0.49
N SER A 31 7.74 -9.01 1.17
CA SER A 31 7.48 -8.77 2.58
C SER A 31 6.00 -8.48 2.85
N ALA A 32 5.39 -7.62 2.03
CA ALA A 32 3.97 -7.30 2.13
C ALA A 32 3.09 -8.54 1.90
N ARG A 33 3.41 -9.36 0.90
CA ARG A 33 2.63 -10.57 0.59
C ARG A 33 2.69 -11.61 1.69
N ARG A 34 3.81 -11.78 2.36
CA ARG A 34 3.90 -12.68 3.51
C ARG A 34 2.88 -12.32 4.59
N ILE A 35 2.71 -11.01 4.85
CA ILE A 35 1.75 -10.54 5.85
C ILE A 35 0.31 -10.63 5.32
N THR A 36 0.04 -10.23 4.10
CA THR A 36 -1.33 -10.29 3.54
C THR A 36 -1.82 -11.71 3.34
N PHE A 37 -0.96 -12.67 3.00
CA PHE A 37 -1.32 -14.08 2.97
C PHE A 37 -1.71 -14.61 4.36
N GLU A 38 -0.96 -14.24 5.40
CA GLU A 38 -1.31 -14.58 6.77
C GLU A 38 -2.66 -13.94 7.17
N LEU A 39 -2.83 -12.65 6.88
CA LEU A 39 -4.05 -11.91 7.18
C LEU A 39 -5.29 -12.51 6.51
N ASN A 40 -5.17 -12.85 5.23
CA ASN A 40 -6.29 -13.26 4.39
C ASN A 40 -6.54 -14.77 4.39
N GLY A 41 -5.60 -15.56 4.91
CA GLY A 41 -5.64 -17.02 4.82
C GLY A 41 -6.47 -17.72 5.88
N SER A 42 -6.81 -17.02 6.95
CA SER A 42 -7.64 -17.55 8.04
C SER A 42 -8.38 -16.44 8.77
N TYR A 43 -9.34 -16.81 9.62
CA TYR A 43 -10.03 -15.84 10.45
C TYR A 43 -9.09 -15.25 11.51
N HIS A 44 -9.17 -13.93 11.70
CA HIS A 44 -8.52 -13.19 12.77
C HIS A 44 -9.51 -12.28 13.48
N THR A 45 -9.32 -12.12 14.78
CA THR A 45 -10.08 -11.13 15.55
C THR A 45 -9.73 -9.70 15.12
N PRO A 46 -10.58 -8.69 15.42
CA PRO A 46 -10.24 -7.30 15.11
C PRO A 46 -8.88 -6.84 15.62
N ASP A 47 -8.48 -7.26 16.83
CA ASP A 47 -7.17 -6.94 17.39
C ASP A 47 -6.02 -7.61 16.63
N GLU A 48 -6.19 -8.87 16.25
CA GLU A 48 -5.22 -9.60 15.43
C GLU A 48 -5.07 -8.97 14.04
N VAL A 49 -6.18 -8.55 13.41
CA VAL A 49 -6.15 -7.83 12.14
C VAL A 49 -5.35 -6.54 12.27
N ARG A 50 -5.58 -5.74 13.32
CA ARG A 50 -4.82 -4.51 13.54
C ARG A 50 -3.35 -4.77 13.78
N ALA A 51 -3.00 -5.82 14.51
CA ALA A 51 -1.60 -6.20 14.74
C ALA A 51 -0.89 -6.57 13.42
N LEU A 52 -1.54 -7.35 12.57
CA LEU A 52 -1.00 -7.71 11.26
C LEU A 52 -0.84 -6.49 10.34
N LEU A 53 -1.84 -5.61 10.33
CA LEU A 53 -1.77 -4.37 9.54
C LEU A 53 -0.70 -3.41 10.07
N SER A 54 -0.49 -3.35 11.38
CA SER A 54 0.58 -2.54 11.97
C SER A 54 1.96 -3.04 11.54
N ARG A 55 2.14 -4.36 11.47
CA ARG A 55 3.37 -4.96 10.90
C ARG A 55 3.51 -4.63 9.42
N LEU A 56 2.43 -4.71 8.66
CA LEU A 56 2.40 -4.43 7.22
C LEU A 56 2.76 -2.97 6.93
N PHE A 57 2.13 -2.04 7.64
CA PHE A 57 2.32 -0.60 7.41
C PHE A 57 3.61 -0.05 8.03
N GLY A 58 4.16 -0.76 9.03
CA GLY A 58 5.40 -0.38 9.70
C GLY A 58 5.24 0.65 10.81
N TYR A 59 4.02 0.85 11.29
CA TYR A 59 3.72 1.65 12.48
C TYR A 59 2.47 1.09 13.16
N GLU A 60 2.27 1.44 14.42
CA GLU A 60 1.09 1.01 15.16
C GLU A 60 -0.13 1.83 14.73
N ILE A 61 -1.12 1.17 14.13
CA ILE A 61 -2.37 1.82 13.74
C ILE A 61 -3.26 2.07 14.95
N ASP A 62 -4.09 3.12 14.87
CA ASP A 62 -4.99 3.49 15.96
C ASP A 62 -5.98 2.35 16.26
N PRO A 63 -6.28 2.06 17.56
CA PRO A 63 -7.22 1.01 17.94
C PRO A 63 -8.66 1.19 17.41
N SER A 64 -9.02 2.40 17.02
CA SER A 64 -10.33 2.70 16.42
C SER A 64 -10.46 2.27 14.96
N VAL A 65 -9.37 1.92 14.31
CA VAL A 65 -9.38 1.45 12.91
C VAL A 65 -9.97 0.05 12.82
N ARG A 66 -10.86 -0.15 11.86
CA ARG A 66 -11.45 -1.44 11.56
C ARG A 66 -11.26 -1.80 10.10
N VAL A 67 -10.73 -2.98 9.84
CA VAL A 67 -10.56 -3.51 8.49
C VAL A 67 -11.18 -4.91 8.42
N PHE A 68 -11.98 -5.15 7.38
CA PHE A 68 -12.48 -6.47 7.06
C PHE A 68 -11.62 -7.10 5.99
N PRO A 69 -10.86 -8.18 6.30
CA PRO A 69 -10.17 -8.95 5.29
C PRO A 69 -11.16 -9.59 4.28
N PRO A 70 -10.71 -9.95 3.07
CA PRO A 70 -9.33 -9.83 2.60
C PRO A 70 -8.93 -8.38 2.29
N PHE A 71 -7.68 -8.07 2.57
CA PHE A 71 -7.03 -6.79 2.28
C PHE A 71 -5.77 -7.03 1.44
N TYR A 72 -5.60 -6.27 0.38
CA TYR A 72 -4.49 -6.41 -0.54
C TYR A 72 -3.70 -5.12 -0.67
N THR A 73 -2.39 -5.24 -0.75
CA THR A 73 -1.51 -4.12 -1.04
C THR A 73 -0.25 -4.59 -1.76
N ASP A 74 0.31 -3.73 -2.59
CA ASP A 74 1.48 -4.08 -3.38
C ASP A 74 2.79 -3.82 -2.62
N PHE A 75 2.83 -2.77 -1.80
CA PHE A 75 4.04 -2.30 -1.14
C PHE A 75 3.89 -2.27 0.40
N GLY A 76 2.77 -1.76 0.89
CA GLY A 76 2.38 -1.76 2.29
C GLY A 76 2.99 -0.64 3.15
N ARG A 77 4.08 -0.04 2.73
CA ARG A 77 4.86 0.89 3.56
C ARG A 77 4.64 2.37 3.22
N ASN A 78 3.65 2.67 2.36
CA ASN A 78 3.29 4.06 2.05
C ASN A 78 1.78 4.29 2.23
N ILE A 79 1.23 3.75 3.30
CA ILE A 79 -0.18 3.89 3.69
C ILE A 79 -0.23 4.57 5.04
N ALA A 80 -0.96 5.70 5.11
CA ALA A 80 -1.23 6.41 6.35
C ALA A 80 -2.73 6.36 6.65
N VAL A 81 -3.09 5.87 7.83
CA VAL A 81 -4.47 5.68 8.25
C VAL A 81 -4.72 6.45 9.53
N GLY A 82 -5.73 7.31 9.51
CA GLY A 82 -6.15 8.10 10.66
C GLY A 82 -7.02 7.32 11.66
N LYS A 83 -7.62 8.03 12.59
CA LYS A 83 -8.53 7.48 13.62
C LYS A 83 -9.92 7.21 13.05
N GLY A 84 -10.58 6.17 13.55
CA GLY A 84 -11.96 5.87 13.18
C GLY A 84 -12.16 5.47 11.72
N VAL A 85 -11.09 5.07 11.04
CA VAL A 85 -11.15 4.63 9.65
C VAL A 85 -11.73 3.22 9.56
N PHE A 86 -12.64 3.03 8.62
CA PHE A 86 -13.18 1.72 8.27
C PHE A 86 -12.85 1.36 6.83
N ILE A 87 -12.29 0.18 6.62
CA ILE A 87 -12.00 -0.37 5.29
C ILE A 87 -12.74 -1.69 5.15
N ASN A 88 -13.68 -1.74 4.21
CA ASN A 88 -14.44 -2.95 3.94
C ASN A 88 -13.64 -3.96 3.10
N ALA A 89 -14.17 -5.15 2.93
CA ALA A 89 -13.47 -6.28 2.33
C ALA A 89 -13.13 -6.10 0.85
N CYS A 90 -12.07 -6.77 0.44
CA CYS A 90 -11.61 -6.86 -0.95
C CYS A 90 -11.06 -5.54 -1.54
N CYS A 91 -10.55 -4.66 -0.71
CA CYS A 91 -9.86 -3.45 -1.18
C CYS A 91 -8.42 -3.76 -1.58
N HIS A 92 -7.92 -3.03 -2.59
CA HIS A 92 -6.56 -3.18 -3.08
C HIS A 92 -5.85 -1.83 -3.12
N PHE A 93 -4.72 -1.73 -2.43
CA PHE A 93 -3.92 -0.51 -2.35
C PHE A 93 -2.60 -0.71 -3.10
N GLN A 94 -2.49 -0.10 -4.28
CA GLN A 94 -1.20 0.05 -4.96
C GLN A 94 -0.56 1.34 -4.44
N ASP A 95 0.21 1.20 -3.38
CA ASP A 95 0.56 2.32 -2.50
C ASP A 95 1.96 2.89 -2.71
N HIS A 96 2.66 2.57 -3.79
CA HIS A 96 4.02 3.10 -4.05
C HIS A 96 4.07 4.63 -4.07
N GLY A 97 3.03 5.27 -4.59
CA GLY A 97 2.90 6.73 -4.59
C GLY A 97 2.32 7.34 -3.31
N GLY A 98 1.80 6.48 -2.44
CA GLY A 98 1.21 6.85 -1.16
C GLY A 98 -0.31 6.93 -1.16
N VAL A 99 -0.91 6.39 -0.10
CA VAL A 99 -2.34 6.48 0.20
C VAL A 99 -2.49 7.01 1.62
N THR A 100 -3.25 8.08 1.78
CA THR A 100 -3.56 8.65 3.10
C THR A 100 -5.07 8.68 3.31
N LEU A 101 -5.53 8.00 4.34
CA LEU A 101 -6.93 7.99 4.75
C LEU A 101 -7.07 8.87 6.00
N GLY A 102 -7.83 9.96 5.88
CA GLY A 102 -8.10 10.87 6.99
C GLY A 102 -9.03 10.27 8.04
N ASP A 103 -9.10 10.92 9.18
CA ASP A 103 -9.95 10.49 10.29
C ASP A 103 -11.40 10.29 9.86
N GLY A 104 -12.01 9.21 10.32
CA GLY A 104 -13.41 8.89 10.04
C GLY A 104 -13.71 8.43 8.60
N CYS A 105 -12.69 8.24 7.77
CA CYS A 105 -12.87 7.79 6.40
C CYS A 105 -13.49 6.41 6.35
N GLN A 106 -14.47 6.20 5.47
CA GLN A 106 -15.11 4.92 5.24
C GLN A 106 -14.91 4.46 3.80
N ILE A 107 -14.24 3.32 3.65
CA ILE A 107 -13.95 2.73 2.35
C ILE A 107 -14.86 1.52 2.15
N GLY A 108 -15.64 1.53 1.08
CA GLY A 108 -16.53 0.44 0.71
C GLY A 108 -15.80 -0.79 0.16
N HIS A 109 -16.56 -1.80 -0.23
CA HIS A 109 -16.02 -3.03 -0.81
C HIS A 109 -15.36 -2.78 -2.17
N ASN A 110 -14.33 -3.56 -2.47
CA ASN A 110 -13.69 -3.62 -3.80
C ASN A 110 -13.13 -2.28 -4.30
N VAL A 111 -12.76 -1.38 -3.39
CA VAL A 111 -12.12 -0.12 -3.76
C VAL A 111 -10.65 -0.36 -4.11
N VAL A 112 -10.22 0.20 -5.22
CA VAL A 112 -8.83 0.15 -5.68
C VAL A 112 -8.24 1.55 -5.66
N PHE A 113 -7.11 1.69 -4.96
CA PHE A 113 -6.25 2.88 -5.04
C PHE A 113 -5.04 2.54 -5.90
N ALA A 114 -4.95 3.15 -7.08
CA ALA A 114 -3.84 2.95 -8.01
C ALA A 114 -2.99 4.22 -8.06
N THR A 115 -1.76 4.14 -7.54
CA THR A 115 -0.85 5.29 -7.48
C THR A 115 0.34 5.19 -8.44
N LEU A 116 0.43 4.11 -9.22
CA LEU A 116 1.43 3.97 -10.28
C LEU A 116 0.78 4.15 -11.65
N ASP A 117 1.56 4.69 -12.58
CA ASP A 117 1.15 4.87 -13.95
C ASP A 117 2.30 4.55 -14.90
N HIS A 118 2.01 3.95 -16.04
CA HIS A 118 3.00 3.66 -17.08
C HIS A 118 3.04 4.78 -18.11
N GLY A 119 4.14 4.88 -18.85
CA GLY A 119 4.22 5.74 -20.02
C GLY A 119 3.20 5.33 -21.10
N ILE A 120 2.80 6.28 -21.92
CA ILE A 120 1.76 6.06 -22.97
C ILE A 120 2.33 5.27 -24.13
N ALA A 121 3.58 5.54 -24.53
CA ALA A 121 4.21 4.86 -25.66
C ALA A 121 4.47 3.37 -25.34
N PRO A 122 4.30 2.46 -26.34
CA PRO A 122 4.52 1.02 -26.11
C PRO A 122 5.88 0.67 -25.52
N ALA A 123 6.95 1.38 -25.91
CA ALA A 123 8.28 1.17 -25.38
C ALA A 123 8.38 1.55 -23.90
N GLU A 124 7.65 2.56 -23.48
CA GLU A 124 7.60 3.01 -22.08
C GLU A 124 6.74 2.10 -21.21
N ARG A 125 5.71 1.48 -21.75
CA ARG A 125 4.83 0.55 -21.03
C ARG A 125 5.53 -0.72 -20.57
N ARG A 126 6.65 -1.08 -21.20
CA ARG A 126 7.46 -2.25 -20.80
C ARG A 126 8.29 -1.98 -19.55
N LYS A 127 8.48 -0.73 -19.20
CA LYS A 127 9.21 -0.31 -18.01
C LYS A 127 8.25 -0.17 -16.83
N ILE A 128 8.80 -0.33 -15.64
CA ILE A 128 8.08 0.05 -14.42
C ILE A 128 7.75 1.55 -14.54
N GLY A 129 6.51 1.90 -14.22
CA GLY A 129 6.02 3.25 -14.35
C GLY A 129 6.59 4.20 -13.30
N ARG A 130 5.83 5.21 -12.99
CA ARG A 130 6.15 6.23 -11.99
C ARG A 130 5.00 6.35 -11.00
N ALA A 131 5.28 6.84 -9.81
CA ALA A 131 4.23 7.27 -8.90
C ALA A 131 3.48 8.44 -9.54
N SER A 132 2.25 8.21 -9.96
CA SER A 132 1.45 9.21 -10.68
C SER A 132 0.78 10.18 -9.73
N CYS A 133 0.37 9.70 -8.55
CA CYS A 133 -0.34 10.50 -7.57
C CYS A 133 -0.07 9.97 -6.15
N ARG A 134 -0.49 10.75 -5.19
CA ARG A 134 -0.71 10.32 -3.81
C ARG A 134 -2.19 10.48 -3.52
N GLU A 135 -2.86 9.39 -3.25
CA GLU A 135 -4.28 9.42 -2.92
C GLU A 135 -4.50 9.91 -1.48
N ARG A 136 -5.48 10.79 -1.33
CA ARG A 136 -5.91 11.33 -0.04
C ARG A 136 -7.43 11.29 0.05
N VAL A 137 -7.91 10.59 1.03
CA VAL A 137 -9.35 10.44 1.27
C VAL A 137 -9.71 10.87 2.68
#